data_e0577b4faae6669d8ed28bcc87e8bcd4
#
_entry.id   e0577b4faae6669d8ed28bcc87e8bcd4
#
_cell.length_a   1.000
_cell.length_b   1.000
_cell.length_c   1.000
_cell.angle_alpha   90.00
_cell.angle_beta   90.00
_cell.angle_gamma   90.00
#
_symmetry.space_group_name_H-M   'P 1'
#
loop_
_entity.id
_entity.type
_entity.pdbx_description
1 polymer ?
#
loop_
_entity_poly.entity_id
_entity_poly.type
_entity_poly.pdbx_seq_one_letter_code
_entity_poly.pdbx_strand_id
1 'polypeptide(L)'
;MCLPASAAGPLREKQQSAKFRQIDDAYDADDCAKVLRLGQPIVHRADKRALGSKLGARAVELVVQCERVSGATGQAHVDAVMGSSLKNSSDALWRVRFLLELQGKMDEAAVATLTEMSQGRGSALNSIPLRWVGELLRNLRDNHQDALRERALILLTSDQYLPDEAYGPFDGFRLDLARLRTAGGHPDEARSLLADLVSPDAIASARLDPRLRPLMVGAPDERVAAEQQLTQFRRAIRDHPDQLSALVQASAVLRMLGRPQEAIDLLQSVADQVDDSTAFVDRDSKLNWWWDELARSYKSLNQYEKAASAYRSGAAVGENGALNFSQMINLADLQILFGRPKEALQTLTVFDDLNRSGSPYGLMMLHSSRGCAFASLGEREQLAKEVDYIRAHEKDAPAAVTDIALCGGDDEAAAASLIKRLADPDQRVGALLALSDYADPPVKRPPTAYGSTYLRVVERADVKAAIAAAGGTRRFAVLEFDS
;
A
#
# COMPACT_ATOMS: atom_id res chain seq x y z
N MET A 1 -26.58 25.26 -60.86
CA MET A 1 -26.42 23.80 -60.76
C MET A 1 -25.75 23.50 -59.42
N CYS A 2 -26.56 23.17 -58.42
CA CYS A 2 -26.04 22.70 -57.13
C CYS A 2 -25.83 21.20 -57.25
N LEU A 3 -24.59 20.73 -57.02
CA LEU A 3 -24.26 19.33 -56.90
C LEU A 3 -24.77 18.81 -55.55
N PRO A 4 -25.39 17.63 -55.48
CA PRO A 4 -25.88 17.09 -54.22
C PRO A 4 -24.71 16.65 -53.33
N ALA A 5 -24.74 17.07 -52.03
CA ALA A 5 -23.84 16.63 -51.01
C ALA A 5 -23.90 15.09 -50.87
N SER A 6 -22.80 14.45 -51.12
CA SER A 6 -22.65 13.04 -51.31
C SER A 6 -23.04 12.19 -50.11
N ALA A 7 -23.74 11.08 -50.40
CA ALA A 7 -24.06 9.95 -49.53
C ALA A 7 -22.84 9.12 -49.00
N ALA A 8 -21.70 9.77 -48.80
CA ALA A 8 -20.46 9.13 -48.31
C ALA A 8 -20.39 8.94 -46.80
N GLY A 9 -21.29 9.56 -46.02
CA GLY A 9 -21.28 9.50 -44.54
C GLY A 9 -21.54 8.09 -43.96
N PRO A 10 -22.66 7.42 -44.30
CA PRO A 10 -23.02 6.14 -43.63
C PRO A 10 -22.11 4.96 -44.00
N LEU A 11 -21.54 4.95 -45.22
CA LEU A 11 -20.60 3.90 -45.67
C LEU A 11 -19.23 4.02 -44.98
N ARG A 12 -18.74 5.24 -44.75
CA ARG A 12 -17.53 5.49 -44.00
C ARG A 12 -17.69 5.08 -42.53
N GLU A 13 -18.80 5.36 -41.91
CA GLU A 13 -19.11 5.04 -40.52
C GLU A 13 -19.19 3.51 -40.28
N LYS A 14 -19.84 2.76 -41.19
CA LYS A 14 -19.87 1.29 -41.17
C LYS A 14 -18.47 0.67 -41.35
N GLN A 15 -17.67 1.21 -42.26
CA GLN A 15 -16.29 0.71 -42.48
C GLN A 15 -15.37 1.00 -41.28
N GLN A 16 -15.52 2.16 -40.64
CA GLN A 16 -14.75 2.48 -39.41
C GLN A 16 -15.17 1.57 -38.25
N SER A 17 -16.46 1.33 -38.08
CA SER A 17 -16.96 0.42 -37.04
C SER A 17 -16.48 -1.02 -37.23
N ALA A 18 -16.36 -1.49 -38.48
CA ALA A 18 -15.79 -2.80 -38.77
C ALA A 18 -14.29 -2.89 -38.41
N LYS A 19 -13.51 -1.82 -38.67
CA LYS A 19 -12.09 -1.77 -38.29
C LYS A 19 -11.89 -1.73 -36.76
N PHE A 20 -12.73 -1.00 -36.04
CA PHE A 20 -12.67 -0.98 -34.59
C PHE A 20 -12.93 -2.35 -33.97
N ARG A 21 -13.89 -3.12 -34.51
CA ARG A 21 -14.08 -4.51 -34.08
C ARG A 21 -12.89 -5.41 -34.38
N GLN A 22 -12.22 -5.25 -35.54
CA GLN A 22 -11.01 -6.02 -35.86
C GLN A 22 -9.86 -5.72 -34.87
N ILE A 23 -9.81 -4.52 -34.31
CA ILE A 23 -8.84 -4.16 -33.26
C ILE A 23 -9.21 -4.88 -31.94
N ASP A 24 -10.48 -4.88 -31.58
CA ASP A 24 -10.99 -5.55 -30.38
C ASP A 24 -10.75 -7.08 -30.48
N ASP A 25 -11.15 -7.70 -31.61
CA ASP A 25 -10.90 -9.13 -31.89
C ASP A 25 -9.40 -9.49 -31.83
N ALA A 26 -8.51 -8.60 -32.28
CA ALA A 26 -7.08 -8.81 -32.25
C ALA A 26 -6.52 -8.74 -30.82
N TYR A 27 -7.05 -7.83 -30.01
CA TYR A 27 -6.68 -7.71 -28.60
C TYR A 27 -7.14 -8.92 -27.78
N ASP A 28 -8.38 -9.39 -28.01
CA ASP A 28 -8.91 -10.59 -27.36
C ASP A 28 -8.11 -11.86 -27.74
N ALA A 29 -7.45 -11.84 -28.90
CA ALA A 29 -6.52 -12.88 -29.34
C ALA A 29 -5.07 -12.67 -28.84
N ASP A 30 -4.82 -11.71 -27.96
CA ASP A 30 -3.49 -11.32 -27.40
C ASP A 30 -2.47 -10.91 -28.50
N ASP A 31 -2.96 -10.42 -29.65
CA ASP A 31 -2.13 -10.02 -30.81
C ASP A 31 -1.93 -8.48 -30.82
N CYS A 32 -1.12 -7.99 -29.88
CA CYS A 32 -0.78 -6.56 -29.82
C CYS A 32 -0.10 -6.03 -31.10
N ALA A 33 0.65 -6.87 -31.81
CA ALA A 33 1.26 -6.45 -33.08
C ALA A 33 0.19 -6.12 -34.14
N LYS A 34 -0.87 -6.90 -34.20
CA LYS A 34 -2.02 -6.65 -35.09
C LYS A 34 -2.86 -5.47 -34.62
N VAL A 35 -3.07 -5.30 -33.29
CA VAL A 35 -3.73 -4.13 -32.71
C VAL A 35 -3.00 -2.85 -33.16
N LEU A 36 -1.70 -2.76 -32.98
CA LEU A 36 -0.88 -1.59 -33.35
C LEU A 36 -0.92 -1.35 -34.87
N ARG A 37 -0.73 -2.38 -35.69
CA ARG A 37 -0.77 -2.25 -37.16
C ARG A 37 -2.09 -1.71 -37.67
N LEU A 38 -3.22 -2.14 -37.10
CA LEU A 38 -4.56 -1.71 -37.51
C LEU A 38 -4.96 -0.40 -36.86
N GLY A 39 -4.62 -0.19 -35.59
CA GLY A 39 -5.14 0.87 -34.73
C GLY A 39 -4.38 2.18 -34.84
N GLN A 40 -3.04 2.18 -34.82
CA GLN A 40 -2.23 3.42 -34.88
C GLN A 40 -2.59 4.33 -36.07
N PRO A 41 -2.73 3.82 -37.30
CA PRO A 41 -3.12 4.69 -38.42
C PRO A 41 -4.52 5.30 -38.26
N ILE A 42 -5.40 4.62 -37.50
CA ILE A 42 -6.74 5.10 -37.23
C ILE A 42 -6.72 6.16 -36.12
N VAL A 43 -6.05 5.87 -35.01
CA VAL A 43 -5.92 6.77 -33.85
C VAL A 43 -5.32 8.11 -34.29
N HIS A 44 -4.29 8.09 -35.14
CA HIS A 44 -3.58 9.31 -35.57
C HIS A 44 -4.25 10.08 -36.71
N ARG A 45 -5.16 9.47 -37.47
CA ARG A 45 -5.74 10.07 -38.68
C ARG A 45 -7.27 10.20 -38.66
N ALA A 46 -7.97 9.55 -37.73
CA ALA A 46 -9.40 9.58 -37.66
C ALA A 46 -9.93 10.92 -37.12
N ASP A 47 -11.12 11.29 -37.58
CA ASP A 47 -11.87 12.40 -37.02
C ASP A 47 -12.18 12.13 -35.54
N LYS A 48 -11.94 13.12 -34.66
CA LYS A 48 -12.25 13.08 -33.22
C LYS A 48 -13.70 12.61 -32.94
N ARG A 49 -14.64 12.89 -33.85
CA ARG A 49 -16.03 12.45 -33.72
C ARG A 49 -16.16 10.92 -33.83
N ALA A 50 -15.43 10.29 -34.73
CA ALA A 50 -15.44 8.84 -34.92
C ALA A 50 -14.75 8.13 -33.73
N LEU A 51 -13.61 8.68 -33.25
CA LEU A 51 -12.92 8.19 -32.07
C LEU A 51 -13.77 8.38 -30.80
N GLY A 52 -14.59 9.42 -30.71
CA GLY A 52 -15.51 9.67 -29.60
C GLY A 52 -16.71 8.71 -29.52
N SER A 53 -16.93 7.83 -30.52
CA SER A 53 -17.88 6.73 -30.39
C SER A 53 -17.41 5.69 -29.37
N LYS A 54 -18.30 4.86 -28.81
CA LYS A 54 -17.92 3.78 -27.88
C LYS A 54 -16.84 2.86 -28.45
N LEU A 55 -17.02 2.41 -29.71
CA LEU A 55 -16.03 1.55 -30.37
C LEU A 55 -14.72 2.27 -30.68
N GLY A 56 -14.78 3.55 -31.04
CA GLY A 56 -13.59 4.36 -31.28
C GLY A 56 -12.78 4.61 -30.01
N ALA A 57 -13.43 4.96 -28.92
CA ALA A 57 -12.77 5.14 -27.62
C ALA A 57 -12.13 3.83 -27.12
N ARG A 58 -12.82 2.70 -27.31
CA ARG A 58 -12.28 1.37 -27.00
C ARG A 58 -11.04 1.06 -27.85
N ALA A 59 -11.07 1.35 -29.15
CA ALA A 59 -9.92 1.12 -30.03
C ALA A 59 -8.70 1.96 -29.60
N VAL A 60 -8.90 3.21 -29.16
CA VAL A 60 -7.81 4.03 -28.58
C VAL A 60 -7.24 3.39 -27.34
N GLU A 61 -8.08 2.95 -26.41
CA GLU A 61 -7.66 2.25 -25.20
C GLU A 61 -6.78 1.04 -25.52
N LEU A 62 -7.20 0.19 -26.47
CA LEU A 62 -6.46 -1.03 -26.84
C LEU A 62 -5.12 -0.73 -27.50
N VAL A 63 -5.07 0.31 -28.34
CA VAL A 63 -3.80 0.79 -28.93
C VAL A 63 -2.84 1.26 -27.84
N VAL A 64 -3.32 2.11 -26.93
CA VAL A 64 -2.50 2.61 -25.79
C VAL A 64 -1.98 1.46 -24.93
N GLN A 65 -2.80 0.45 -24.62
CA GLN A 65 -2.38 -0.72 -23.86
C GLN A 65 -1.25 -1.47 -24.58
N CYS A 66 -1.41 -1.73 -25.89
CA CYS A 66 -0.41 -2.43 -26.67
C CYS A 66 0.87 -1.60 -26.89
N GLU A 67 0.79 -0.29 -27.03
CA GLU A 67 1.94 0.60 -27.09
C GLU A 67 2.74 0.55 -25.78
N ARG A 68 2.06 0.60 -24.64
CA ARG A 68 2.67 0.47 -23.32
C ARG A 68 3.40 -0.87 -23.16
N VAL A 69 2.76 -1.98 -23.50
CA VAL A 69 3.33 -3.32 -23.37
C VAL A 69 4.52 -3.52 -24.33
N SER A 70 4.49 -2.92 -25.52
CA SER A 70 5.60 -2.96 -26.48
C SER A 70 6.77 -2.02 -26.14
N GLY A 71 6.66 -1.25 -25.05
CA GLY A 71 7.70 -0.30 -24.63
C GLY A 71 7.65 1.08 -25.32
N ALA A 72 6.66 1.32 -26.20
CA ALA A 72 6.44 2.63 -26.85
C ALA A 72 5.77 3.65 -25.90
N THR A 73 6.28 3.81 -24.69
CA THR A 73 5.65 4.55 -23.59
C THR A 73 5.38 6.02 -23.91
N GLY A 74 6.28 6.67 -24.65
CA GLY A 74 6.08 8.06 -25.06
C GLY A 74 4.87 8.24 -25.98
N GLN A 75 4.69 7.35 -26.98
CA GLN A 75 3.54 7.37 -27.87
C GLN A 75 2.26 6.99 -27.11
N ALA A 76 2.33 5.96 -26.27
CA ALA A 76 1.23 5.55 -25.41
C ALA A 76 0.71 6.70 -24.54
N HIS A 77 1.59 7.53 -23.99
CA HIS A 77 1.21 8.71 -23.22
C HIS A 77 0.49 9.76 -24.07
N VAL A 78 1.01 10.11 -25.26
CA VAL A 78 0.37 11.05 -26.16
C VAL A 78 -1.04 10.59 -26.53
N ASP A 79 -1.19 9.32 -26.89
CA ASP A 79 -2.47 8.73 -27.27
C ASP A 79 -3.43 8.57 -26.08
N ALA A 80 -2.92 8.29 -24.88
CA ALA A 80 -3.71 8.26 -23.66
C ALA A 80 -4.27 9.65 -23.28
N VAL A 81 -3.48 10.70 -23.40
CA VAL A 81 -3.93 12.10 -23.17
C VAL A 81 -5.02 12.48 -24.18
N MET A 82 -4.81 12.18 -25.45
CA MET A 82 -5.82 12.42 -26.49
C MET A 82 -7.08 11.62 -26.21
N GLY A 83 -6.95 10.32 -25.96
CA GLY A 83 -8.05 9.39 -25.72
C GLY A 83 -8.85 9.72 -24.47
N SER A 84 -8.22 10.16 -23.39
CA SER A 84 -8.92 10.57 -22.16
C SER A 84 -9.82 11.79 -22.37
N SER A 85 -9.53 12.63 -23.35
CA SER A 85 -10.38 13.77 -23.73
C SER A 85 -11.65 13.38 -24.53
N LEU A 86 -11.78 12.12 -24.97
CA LEU A 86 -12.92 11.66 -25.76
C LEU A 86 -14.17 11.46 -24.87
N LYS A 87 -15.35 11.72 -25.47
CA LYS A 87 -16.66 11.63 -24.77
C LYS A 87 -16.91 10.28 -24.09
N ASN A 88 -16.49 9.17 -24.71
CA ASN A 88 -16.69 7.81 -24.23
C ASN A 88 -15.37 7.15 -23.78
N SER A 89 -14.39 7.94 -23.30
CA SER A 89 -13.17 7.37 -22.70
C SER A 89 -13.52 6.49 -21.50
N SER A 90 -12.83 5.35 -21.38
CA SER A 90 -13.02 4.41 -20.27
C SER A 90 -12.22 4.80 -19.04
N ASP A 91 -12.62 4.30 -17.87
CA ASP A 91 -11.85 4.45 -16.63
C ASP A 91 -10.48 3.74 -16.74
N ALA A 92 -10.41 2.64 -17.49
CA ALA A 92 -9.14 1.94 -17.76
C ALA A 92 -8.14 2.83 -18.51
N LEU A 93 -8.58 3.61 -19.50
CA LEU A 93 -7.71 4.53 -20.24
C LEU A 93 -7.20 5.66 -19.34
N TRP A 94 -8.02 6.19 -18.46
CA TRP A 94 -7.60 7.19 -17.47
C TRP A 94 -6.55 6.65 -16.50
N ARG A 95 -6.75 5.41 -16.02
CA ARG A 95 -5.75 4.73 -15.18
C ARG A 95 -4.43 4.53 -15.90
N VAL A 96 -4.47 4.12 -17.17
CA VAL A 96 -3.23 3.93 -17.96
C VAL A 96 -2.54 5.27 -18.21
N ARG A 97 -3.27 6.35 -18.50
CA ARG A 97 -2.71 7.70 -18.59
C ARG A 97 -1.96 8.07 -17.29
N PHE A 98 -2.62 7.95 -16.15
CA PHE A 98 -2.02 8.23 -14.86
C PHE A 98 -0.78 7.35 -14.59
N LEU A 99 -0.83 6.06 -14.88
CA LEU A 99 0.30 5.15 -14.73
C LEU A 99 1.49 5.55 -15.59
N LEU A 100 1.27 5.94 -16.85
CA LEU A 100 2.32 6.41 -17.76
C LEU A 100 2.97 7.71 -17.26
N GLU A 101 2.17 8.64 -16.74
CA GLU A 101 2.64 9.89 -16.13
C GLU A 101 3.48 9.60 -14.88
N LEU A 102 3.06 8.68 -14.02
CA LEU A 102 3.78 8.25 -12.83
C LEU A 102 5.12 7.60 -13.19
N GLN A 103 5.12 6.62 -14.10
CA GLN A 103 6.32 5.92 -14.55
C GLN A 103 7.30 6.85 -15.29
N GLY A 104 6.77 7.83 -16.02
CA GLY A 104 7.54 8.88 -16.69
C GLY A 104 8.07 9.97 -15.76
N LYS A 105 7.76 9.89 -14.44
CA LYS A 105 8.06 10.93 -13.44
C LYS A 105 7.53 12.32 -13.85
N MET A 106 6.37 12.35 -14.49
CA MET A 106 5.67 13.56 -14.91
C MET A 106 4.69 13.99 -13.80
N ASP A 107 5.21 14.35 -12.63
CA ASP A 107 4.47 14.56 -11.39
C ASP A 107 3.36 15.62 -11.55
N GLU A 108 3.63 16.74 -12.23
CA GLU A 108 2.63 17.77 -12.47
C GLU A 108 1.47 17.26 -13.35
N ALA A 109 1.79 16.48 -14.39
CA ALA A 109 0.78 15.87 -15.26
C ALA A 109 -0.08 14.86 -14.50
N ALA A 110 0.54 14.02 -13.65
CA ALA A 110 -0.18 13.05 -12.82
C ALA A 110 -1.15 13.74 -11.85
N VAL A 111 -0.74 14.84 -11.18
CA VAL A 111 -1.63 15.64 -10.32
C VAL A 111 -2.75 16.31 -11.13
N ALA A 112 -2.45 16.80 -12.34
CA ALA A 112 -3.47 17.35 -13.24
C ALA A 112 -4.48 16.28 -13.65
N THR A 113 -4.04 15.07 -13.96
CA THR A 113 -4.90 13.94 -14.32
C THR A 113 -5.84 13.55 -13.17
N LEU A 114 -5.34 13.49 -11.92
CA LEU A 114 -6.21 13.30 -10.74
C LEU A 114 -7.26 14.41 -10.62
N THR A 115 -6.86 15.65 -10.88
CA THR A 115 -7.76 16.81 -10.83
C THR A 115 -8.83 16.74 -11.92
N GLU A 116 -8.47 16.37 -13.14
CA GLU A 116 -9.42 16.19 -14.26
C GLU A 116 -10.42 15.07 -13.95
N MET A 117 -9.94 13.94 -13.37
CA MET A 117 -10.82 12.83 -12.96
C MET A 117 -11.84 13.28 -11.90
N SER A 118 -11.42 14.08 -10.91
CA SER A 118 -12.35 14.54 -9.86
C SER A 118 -13.46 15.43 -10.39
N GLN A 119 -13.26 16.13 -11.50
CA GLN A 119 -14.23 17.06 -12.09
C GLN A 119 -15.31 16.40 -12.96
N GLY A 120 -15.21 15.10 -13.25
CA GLY A 120 -16.22 14.44 -14.08
C GLY A 120 -16.01 12.94 -14.30
N ARG A 121 -15.06 12.33 -13.62
CA ARG A 121 -14.68 10.91 -13.75
C ARG A 121 -14.40 10.27 -12.39
N GLY A 122 -15.30 10.46 -11.44
CA GLY A 122 -15.14 9.93 -10.09
C GLY A 122 -14.89 8.42 -10.03
N SER A 123 -15.53 7.63 -10.90
CA SER A 123 -15.27 6.19 -11.02
C SER A 123 -13.84 5.88 -11.45
N ALA A 124 -13.27 6.63 -12.40
CA ALA A 124 -11.88 6.48 -12.81
C ALA A 124 -10.92 6.85 -11.66
N LEU A 125 -11.19 7.94 -10.94
CA LEU A 125 -10.43 8.37 -9.78
C LEU A 125 -10.44 7.29 -8.69
N ASN A 126 -11.59 6.76 -8.35
CA ASN A 126 -11.78 5.76 -7.30
C ASN A 126 -11.16 4.41 -7.65
N SER A 127 -11.02 4.10 -8.94
CA SER A 127 -10.40 2.87 -9.43
C SER A 127 -8.86 2.93 -9.54
N ILE A 128 -8.21 4.06 -9.21
CA ILE A 128 -6.74 4.14 -9.19
C ILE A 128 -6.21 3.34 -7.99
N PRO A 129 -5.29 2.38 -8.21
CA PRO A 129 -4.68 1.63 -7.14
C PRO A 129 -4.00 2.53 -6.09
N LEU A 130 -4.28 2.32 -4.81
CA LEU A 130 -3.72 3.12 -3.71
C LEU A 130 -2.19 3.15 -3.71
N ARG A 131 -1.54 2.06 -4.13
CA ARG A 131 -0.08 2.00 -4.28
C ARG A 131 0.47 3.06 -5.25
N TRP A 132 -0.25 3.35 -6.34
CA TRP A 132 0.16 4.38 -7.31
C TRP A 132 -0.01 5.78 -6.75
N VAL A 133 -1.10 6.02 -6.02
CA VAL A 133 -1.31 7.28 -5.28
C VAL A 133 -0.19 7.48 -4.25
N GLY A 134 0.12 6.45 -3.47
CA GLY A 134 1.21 6.47 -2.49
C GLY A 134 2.59 6.71 -3.14
N GLU A 135 2.83 6.15 -4.32
CA GLU A 135 4.07 6.39 -5.10
C GLU A 135 4.16 7.85 -5.55
N LEU A 136 3.09 8.41 -6.11
CA LEU A 136 3.05 9.84 -6.48
C LEU A 136 3.35 10.73 -5.27
N LEU A 137 2.67 10.52 -4.14
CA LEU A 137 2.87 11.34 -2.94
C LEU A 137 4.30 11.24 -2.39
N ARG A 138 4.92 10.05 -2.47
CA ARG A 138 6.35 9.89 -2.14
C ARG A 138 7.24 10.66 -3.09
N ASN A 139 7.05 10.52 -4.41
CA ASN A 139 7.82 11.26 -5.40
C ASN A 139 7.73 12.77 -5.17
N LEU A 140 6.52 13.29 -4.94
CA LEU A 140 6.30 14.72 -4.66
C LEU A 140 7.01 15.16 -3.38
N ARG A 141 7.00 14.35 -2.33
CA ARG A 141 7.71 14.63 -1.08
C ARG A 141 9.22 14.62 -1.28
N ASP A 142 9.74 13.56 -1.90
CA ASP A 142 11.19 13.36 -2.06
C ASP A 142 11.82 14.40 -3.01
N ASN A 143 11.01 14.96 -3.93
CA ASN A 143 11.38 16.06 -4.82
C ASN A 143 11.04 17.46 -4.26
N HIS A 144 10.57 17.57 -2.99
CA HIS A 144 10.19 18.82 -2.34
C HIS A 144 9.13 19.62 -3.11
N GLN A 145 8.19 18.95 -3.77
CA GLN A 145 7.11 19.55 -4.55
C GLN A 145 5.84 19.75 -3.69
N ASP A 146 5.98 20.46 -2.56
CA ASP A 146 4.92 20.56 -1.54
C ASP A 146 3.62 21.17 -2.08
N ALA A 147 3.68 22.14 -2.99
CA ALA A 147 2.48 22.74 -3.59
C ALA A 147 1.68 21.73 -4.43
N LEU A 148 2.35 20.86 -5.20
CA LEU A 148 1.69 19.79 -5.95
C LEU A 148 1.17 18.68 -5.02
N ARG A 149 1.95 18.33 -4.00
CA ARG A 149 1.55 17.36 -2.97
C ARG A 149 0.30 17.82 -2.23
N GLU A 150 0.24 19.11 -1.85
CA GLU A 150 -0.92 19.70 -1.21
C GLU A 150 -2.16 19.63 -2.10
N ARG A 151 -2.04 19.98 -3.40
CA ARG A 151 -3.14 19.88 -4.36
C ARG A 151 -3.68 18.43 -4.47
N ALA A 152 -2.78 17.45 -4.57
CA ALA A 152 -3.16 16.05 -4.60
C ALA A 152 -3.85 15.63 -3.29
N LEU A 153 -3.33 16.00 -2.13
CA LEU A 153 -3.89 15.66 -0.82
C LEU A 153 -5.25 16.29 -0.58
N ILE A 154 -5.49 17.55 -1.00
CA ILE A 154 -6.82 18.19 -0.92
C ILE A 154 -7.85 17.35 -1.67
N LEU A 155 -7.52 16.85 -2.86
CA LEU A 155 -8.39 16.01 -3.65
C LEU A 155 -8.64 14.65 -2.97
N LEU A 156 -7.56 14.01 -2.50
CA LEU A 156 -7.60 12.69 -1.86
C LEU A 156 -8.27 12.67 -0.48
N THR A 157 -8.43 13.83 0.16
CA THR A 157 -9.16 13.99 1.43
C THR A 157 -10.58 14.51 1.25
N SER A 158 -11.01 14.77 0.00
CA SER A 158 -12.35 15.22 -0.30
C SER A 158 -13.38 14.07 -0.31
N ASP A 159 -14.66 14.39 -0.13
CA ASP A 159 -15.76 13.43 -0.21
C ASP A 159 -15.94 12.78 -1.60
N GLN A 160 -15.24 13.28 -2.61
CA GLN A 160 -15.27 12.74 -3.97
C GLN A 160 -14.35 11.54 -4.16
N TYR A 161 -13.37 11.34 -3.28
CA TYR A 161 -12.42 10.24 -3.34
C TYR A 161 -12.86 9.11 -2.42
N LEU A 162 -13.43 8.07 -3.02
CA LEU A 162 -13.93 6.87 -2.35
C LEU A 162 -13.35 5.64 -3.09
N PRO A 163 -12.06 5.33 -2.91
CA PRO A 163 -11.41 4.28 -3.67
C PRO A 163 -12.00 2.90 -3.42
N ASP A 164 -12.09 2.12 -4.49
CA ASP A 164 -12.68 0.79 -4.50
C ASP A 164 -11.90 -0.22 -3.61
N GLU A 165 -10.60 0.04 -3.39
CA GLU A 165 -9.71 -0.88 -2.67
C GLU A 165 -9.78 -0.77 -1.14
N ALA A 166 -10.51 0.21 -0.60
CA ALA A 166 -10.40 0.50 0.82
C ALA A 166 -11.74 0.58 1.53
N TYR A 167 -11.71 0.04 2.73
CA TYR A 167 -12.70 0.27 3.75
C TYR A 167 -12.22 1.40 4.67
N GLY A 168 -12.90 2.53 4.63
CA GLY A 168 -12.71 3.61 5.59
C GLY A 168 -11.90 4.81 5.08
N PRO A 169 -11.85 5.84 5.87
CA PRO A 169 -11.20 7.09 5.53
C PRO A 169 -9.68 6.94 5.48
N PHE A 170 -9.06 7.68 4.56
CA PHE A 170 -7.62 7.69 4.37
C PHE A 170 -6.96 8.67 5.33
N ASP A 171 -6.93 8.33 6.59
CA ASP A 171 -6.39 9.20 7.63
C ASP A 171 -4.92 9.54 7.42
N GLY A 172 -4.15 8.67 6.74
CA GLY A 172 -2.79 8.97 6.33
C GLY A 172 -2.69 10.21 5.43
N PHE A 173 -3.63 10.37 4.48
CA PHE A 173 -3.68 11.57 3.64
C PHE A 173 -4.10 12.81 4.43
N ARG A 174 -5.03 12.69 5.38
CA ARG A 174 -5.41 13.78 6.29
C ARG A 174 -4.23 14.21 7.16
N LEU A 175 -3.47 13.26 7.70
CA LEU A 175 -2.26 13.56 8.48
C LEU A 175 -1.22 14.31 7.65
N ASP A 176 -0.97 13.87 6.43
CA ASP A 176 -0.01 14.51 5.55
C ASP A 176 -0.43 15.93 5.17
N LEU A 177 -1.72 16.12 4.86
CA LEU A 177 -2.26 17.45 4.58
C LEU A 177 -2.20 18.35 5.83
N ALA A 178 -2.55 17.81 7.03
CA ALA A 178 -2.45 18.54 8.28
C ALA A 178 -1.02 19.00 8.58
N ARG A 179 -0.01 18.19 8.29
CA ARG A 179 1.41 18.57 8.41
C ARG A 179 1.76 19.72 7.49
N LEU A 180 1.35 19.67 6.20
CA LEU A 180 1.57 20.77 5.25
C LEU A 180 0.85 22.05 5.67
N ARG A 181 -0.43 21.95 6.11
CA ARG A 181 -1.20 23.10 6.60
C ARG A 181 -0.55 23.73 7.83
N THR A 182 -0.07 22.91 8.78
CA THR A 182 0.63 23.41 9.96
C THR A 182 1.94 24.12 9.59
N ALA A 183 2.72 23.53 8.68
CA ALA A 183 3.97 24.15 8.18
C ALA A 183 3.72 25.44 7.41
N GLY A 184 2.61 25.52 6.67
CA GLY A 184 2.17 26.73 5.93
C GLY A 184 1.53 27.81 6.80
N GLY A 185 1.41 27.63 8.14
CA GLY A 185 0.82 28.62 9.03
C GLY A 185 -0.72 28.59 9.07
N HIS A 186 -1.36 27.48 8.69
CA HIS A 186 -2.81 27.26 8.69
C HIS A 186 -3.25 26.25 9.77
N PRO A 187 -3.01 26.50 11.08
CA PRO A 187 -3.27 25.52 12.14
C PRO A 187 -4.77 25.20 12.33
N ASP A 188 -5.67 26.11 11.98
CA ASP A 188 -7.11 25.89 12.12
C ASP A 188 -7.62 24.88 11.06
N GLU A 189 -7.12 24.94 9.84
CA GLU A 189 -7.40 23.95 8.80
C GLU A 189 -6.81 22.58 9.17
N ALA A 190 -5.58 22.57 9.70
CA ALA A 190 -4.97 21.35 10.22
C ALA A 190 -5.81 20.72 11.35
N ARG A 191 -6.33 21.56 12.28
CA ARG A 191 -7.19 21.08 13.38
C ARG A 191 -8.49 20.44 12.85
N SER A 192 -9.08 21.03 11.82
CA SER A 192 -10.26 20.45 11.16
C SER A 192 -9.98 19.08 10.58
N LEU A 193 -8.88 18.92 9.84
CA LEU A 193 -8.45 17.62 9.29
C LEU A 193 -8.20 16.57 10.38
N LEU A 194 -7.60 16.97 11.49
CA LEU A 194 -7.31 16.09 12.63
C LEU A 194 -8.57 15.70 13.41
N ALA A 195 -9.60 16.53 13.42
CA ALA A 195 -10.88 16.20 14.06
C ALA A 195 -11.64 15.08 13.32
N ASP A 196 -11.37 14.90 12.05
CA ASP A 196 -11.98 13.86 11.20
C ASP A 196 -11.21 12.52 11.20
N LEU A 197 -10.13 12.42 11.99
CA LEU A 197 -9.40 11.16 12.14
C LEU A 197 -10.24 10.12 12.90
N VAL A 198 -10.30 8.93 12.36
CA VAL A 198 -11.04 7.80 12.95
C VAL A 198 -10.18 6.57 13.20
N SER A 199 -9.02 6.43 12.51
CA SER A 199 -8.15 5.29 12.72
C SER A 199 -7.23 5.49 13.94
N PRO A 200 -7.09 4.45 14.80
CA PRO A 200 -6.30 4.52 16.02
C PRO A 200 -4.83 4.86 15.78
N ASP A 201 -4.23 4.30 14.72
CA ASP A 201 -2.84 4.53 14.30
C ASP A 201 -2.59 5.97 13.83
N ALA A 202 -3.52 6.55 13.09
CA ALA A 202 -3.43 7.95 12.67
C ALA A 202 -3.54 8.90 13.87
N ILE A 203 -4.46 8.63 14.80
CA ILE A 203 -4.59 9.38 16.04
C ILE A 203 -3.31 9.30 16.88
N ALA A 204 -2.74 8.09 17.03
CA ALA A 204 -1.47 7.89 17.72
C ALA A 204 -0.33 8.65 17.04
N SER A 205 -0.26 8.57 15.70
CA SER A 205 0.74 9.28 14.89
C SER A 205 0.65 10.79 15.05
N ALA A 206 -0.57 11.37 15.04
CA ALA A 206 -0.79 12.78 15.26
C ALA A 206 -0.36 13.23 16.67
N ARG A 207 -0.60 12.39 17.68
CA ARG A 207 -0.21 12.66 19.07
C ARG A 207 1.30 12.56 19.32
N LEU A 208 2.01 11.77 18.53
CA LEU A 208 3.46 11.67 18.59
C LEU A 208 4.15 12.76 17.76
N ASP A 209 3.51 13.29 16.73
CA ASP A 209 4.06 14.39 15.92
C ASP A 209 4.06 15.71 16.72
N PRO A 210 5.23 16.29 17.06
CA PRO A 210 5.30 17.53 17.84
C PRO A 210 4.57 18.71 17.18
N ARG A 211 4.42 18.70 15.86
CA ARG A 211 3.74 19.75 15.08
C ARG A 211 2.21 19.67 15.23
N LEU A 212 1.66 18.45 15.29
CA LEU A 212 0.22 18.18 15.32
C LEU A 212 -0.33 18.02 16.73
N ARG A 213 0.49 17.52 17.66
CA ARG A 213 0.08 17.28 19.06
C ARG A 213 -0.69 18.43 19.71
N PRO A 214 -0.28 19.72 19.59
CA PRO A 214 -1.01 20.83 20.18
C PRO A 214 -2.42 21.01 19.59
N LEU A 215 -2.68 20.45 18.41
CA LEU A 215 -3.93 20.57 17.70
C LEU A 215 -4.92 19.43 18.02
N MET A 216 -4.46 18.36 18.71
CA MET A 216 -5.23 17.15 19.03
C MET A 216 -6.12 17.27 20.28
N VAL A 217 -6.46 18.49 20.69
CA VAL A 217 -7.29 18.72 21.89
C VAL A 217 -8.71 18.20 21.64
N GLY A 218 -9.18 17.28 22.50
CA GLY A 218 -10.53 16.70 22.41
C GLY A 218 -10.64 15.48 21.49
N ALA A 219 -9.56 15.07 20.80
CA ALA A 219 -9.58 13.84 20.03
C ALA A 219 -9.78 12.60 20.93
N PRO A 220 -10.51 11.57 20.47
CA PRO A 220 -10.71 10.33 21.22
C PRO A 220 -9.37 9.66 21.48
N ASP A 221 -9.30 8.83 22.52
CA ASP A 221 -8.15 7.96 22.71
C ASP A 221 -8.15 6.80 21.70
N GLU A 222 -6.99 6.18 21.49
CA GLU A 222 -6.78 5.18 20.45
C GLU A 222 -7.65 3.93 20.66
N ARG A 223 -7.92 3.56 21.93
CA ARG A 223 -8.80 2.43 22.26
C ARG A 223 -10.26 2.75 21.95
N VAL A 224 -10.71 3.95 22.26
CA VAL A 224 -12.07 4.41 21.92
C VAL A 224 -12.25 4.43 20.40
N ALA A 225 -11.26 4.94 19.67
CA ALA A 225 -11.27 4.94 18.21
C ALA A 225 -11.32 3.51 17.64
N ALA A 226 -10.54 2.58 18.21
CA ALA A 226 -10.54 1.17 17.79
C ALA A 226 -11.92 0.50 18.02
N GLU A 227 -12.57 0.74 19.17
CA GLU A 227 -13.93 0.20 19.43
C GLU A 227 -14.98 0.79 18.47
N GLN A 228 -14.87 2.07 18.16
CA GLN A 228 -15.74 2.72 17.17
C GLN A 228 -15.52 2.12 15.77
N GLN A 229 -14.28 1.95 15.36
CA GLN A 229 -13.92 1.34 14.08
C GLN A 229 -14.41 -0.12 14.00
N LEU A 230 -14.24 -0.91 15.06
CA LEU A 230 -14.79 -2.26 15.15
C LEU A 230 -16.31 -2.28 14.97
N THR A 231 -17.00 -1.32 15.57
CA THR A 231 -18.47 -1.18 15.42
C THR A 231 -18.85 -0.90 13.97
N GLN A 232 -18.08 -0.05 13.26
CA GLN A 232 -18.29 0.24 11.84
C GLN A 232 -18.05 -1.01 10.97
N PHE A 233 -16.96 -1.76 11.19
CA PHE A 233 -16.69 -2.99 10.44
C PHE A 233 -17.74 -4.08 10.70
N ARG A 234 -18.19 -4.24 11.95
CA ARG A 234 -19.30 -5.17 12.26
C ARG A 234 -20.60 -4.79 11.55
N ARG A 235 -20.85 -3.49 11.33
CA ARG A 235 -21.97 -3.05 10.50
C ARG A 235 -21.73 -3.39 9.04
N ALA A 236 -20.54 -3.09 8.50
CA ALA A 236 -20.18 -3.42 7.12
C ALA A 236 -20.31 -4.93 6.82
N ILE A 237 -19.88 -5.80 7.75
CA ILE A 237 -20.06 -7.26 7.63
C ILE A 237 -21.54 -7.67 7.53
N ARG A 238 -22.42 -7.01 8.28
CA ARG A 238 -23.88 -7.31 8.20
C ARG A 238 -24.50 -6.80 6.91
N ASP A 239 -24.08 -5.59 6.47
CA ASP A 239 -24.68 -4.92 5.32
C ASP A 239 -24.12 -5.48 3.99
N HIS A 240 -22.88 -6.00 3.99
CA HIS A 240 -22.14 -6.57 2.86
C HIS A 240 -21.45 -7.87 3.24
N PRO A 241 -22.23 -8.96 3.49
CA PRO A 241 -21.67 -10.24 3.95
C PRO A 241 -20.79 -10.94 2.91
N ASP A 242 -20.84 -10.51 1.66
CA ASP A 242 -20.06 -10.95 0.52
C ASP A 242 -18.70 -10.22 0.37
N GLN A 243 -18.29 -9.42 1.37
CA GLN A 243 -17.02 -8.70 1.37
C GLN A 243 -16.06 -9.22 2.45
N LEU A 244 -14.99 -9.88 2.01
CA LEU A 244 -13.96 -10.46 2.89
C LEU A 244 -13.13 -9.37 3.59
N SER A 245 -12.93 -8.22 2.95
CA SER A 245 -12.17 -7.09 3.48
C SER A 245 -12.70 -6.58 4.82
N ALA A 246 -14.02 -6.53 5.02
CA ALA A 246 -14.60 -6.08 6.28
C ALA A 246 -14.27 -7.03 7.45
N LEU A 247 -14.25 -8.35 7.19
CA LEU A 247 -13.83 -9.37 8.17
C LEU A 247 -12.35 -9.25 8.53
N VAL A 248 -11.49 -9.06 7.53
CA VAL A 248 -10.04 -8.87 7.71
C VAL A 248 -9.79 -7.65 8.58
N GLN A 249 -10.39 -6.50 8.25
CA GLN A 249 -10.22 -5.26 9.00
C GLN A 249 -10.77 -5.36 10.44
N ALA A 250 -11.95 -5.97 10.64
CA ALA A 250 -12.50 -6.19 11.97
C ALA A 250 -11.57 -7.06 12.83
N SER A 251 -10.93 -8.06 12.23
CA SER A 251 -9.99 -8.95 12.92
C SER A 251 -8.70 -8.24 13.33
N ALA A 252 -8.16 -7.38 12.46
CA ALA A 252 -7.00 -6.55 12.79
C ALA A 252 -7.30 -5.63 14.00
N VAL A 253 -8.48 -4.98 14.01
CA VAL A 253 -8.89 -4.14 15.13
C VAL A 253 -9.14 -4.95 16.41
N LEU A 254 -9.73 -6.15 16.32
CA LEU A 254 -9.89 -7.04 17.47
C LEU A 254 -8.52 -7.43 18.06
N ARG A 255 -7.53 -7.73 17.24
CA ARG A 255 -6.17 -8.04 17.66
C ARG A 255 -5.53 -6.83 18.32
N MET A 256 -5.64 -5.64 17.73
CA MET A 256 -5.20 -4.36 18.31
C MET A 256 -5.81 -4.13 19.70
N LEU A 257 -7.07 -4.43 19.90
CA LEU A 257 -7.78 -4.33 21.19
C LEU A 257 -7.40 -5.40 22.22
N GLY A 258 -6.51 -6.35 21.89
CA GLY A 258 -6.12 -7.45 22.78
C GLY A 258 -7.14 -8.60 22.81
N ARG A 259 -7.94 -8.76 21.76
CA ARG A 259 -9.01 -9.76 21.62
C ARG A 259 -8.72 -10.77 20.48
N PRO A 260 -7.51 -11.38 20.42
CA PRO A 260 -7.09 -12.22 19.30
C PRO A 260 -7.95 -13.48 19.15
N GLN A 261 -8.54 -14.02 20.23
CA GLN A 261 -9.45 -15.17 20.12
C GLN A 261 -10.73 -14.79 19.36
N GLU A 262 -11.31 -13.61 19.63
CA GLU A 262 -12.49 -13.14 18.90
C GLU A 262 -12.16 -12.87 17.41
N ALA A 263 -10.94 -12.41 17.12
CA ALA A 263 -10.46 -12.27 15.74
C ALA A 263 -10.40 -13.64 15.02
N ILE A 264 -9.87 -14.66 15.69
CA ILE A 264 -9.83 -16.03 15.16
C ILE A 264 -11.25 -16.55 14.91
N ASP A 265 -12.14 -16.42 15.90
CA ASP A 265 -13.52 -16.91 15.80
C ASP A 265 -14.27 -16.21 14.65
N LEU A 266 -14.05 -14.90 14.48
CA LEU A 266 -14.64 -14.13 13.38
C LEU A 266 -14.13 -14.61 12.01
N LEU A 267 -12.83 -14.80 11.84
CA LEU A 267 -12.25 -15.28 10.58
C LEU A 267 -12.68 -16.72 10.28
N GLN A 268 -12.68 -17.58 11.29
CA GLN A 268 -13.09 -18.99 11.15
C GLN A 268 -14.58 -19.15 10.86
N SER A 269 -15.43 -18.17 11.19
CA SER A 269 -16.88 -18.25 10.89
C SER A 269 -17.20 -18.35 9.40
N VAL A 270 -16.24 -18.03 8.54
CA VAL A 270 -16.37 -18.09 7.06
C VAL A 270 -15.37 -19.06 6.41
N ALA A 271 -14.65 -19.87 7.21
CA ALA A 271 -13.58 -20.74 6.72
C ALA A 271 -14.03 -21.71 5.60
N ASP A 272 -15.23 -22.26 5.71
CA ASP A 272 -15.79 -23.16 4.69
C ASP A 272 -16.21 -22.45 3.39
N GLN A 273 -16.27 -21.12 3.42
CA GLN A 273 -16.71 -20.30 2.28
C GLN A 273 -15.52 -19.68 1.52
N VAL A 274 -14.38 -19.47 2.17
CA VAL A 274 -13.24 -18.78 1.54
C VAL A 274 -12.62 -19.57 0.38
N ASP A 275 -12.83 -20.87 0.30
CA ASP A 275 -12.38 -21.70 -0.81
C ASP A 275 -13.31 -21.61 -2.03
N ASP A 276 -14.56 -21.18 -1.87
CA ASP A 276 -15.47 -20.90 -2.96
C ASP A 276 -15.11 -19.55 -3.64
N SER A 277 -14.71 -19.61 -4.89
CA SER A 277 -14.32 -18.44 -5.67
C SER A 277 -15.46 -17.42 -5.88
N THR A 278 -16.70 -17.80 -5.62
CA THR A 278 -17.89 -16.95 -5.82
C THR A 278 -18.47 -16.40 -4.53
N ALA A 279 -18.01 -16.87 -3.36
CA ALA A 279 -18.57 -16.49 -2.06
C ALA A 279 -18.30 -15.02 -1.68
N PHE A 280 -17.17 -14.45 -2.12
CA PHE A 280 -16.79 -13.08 -1.81
C PHE A 280 -16.39 -12.33 -3.07
N VAL A 281 -16.92 -11.13 -3.24
CA VAL A 281 -16.65 -10.28 -4.43
C VAL A 281 -15.22 -9.76 -4.48
N ASP A 282 -14.55 -9.65 -3.34
CA ASP A 282 -13.18 -9.17 -3.18
C ASP A 282 -12.17 -10.28 -2.80
N ARG A 283 -12.58 -11.56 -2.90
CA ARG A 283 -11.80 -12.71 -2.47
C ARG A 283 -10.38 -12.73 -3.02
N ASP A 284 -10.23 -12.59 -4.32
CA ASP A 284 -8.92 -12.73 -4.99
C ASP A 284 -7.89 -11.69 -4.52
N SER A 285 -8.37 -10.53 -4.05
CA SER A 285 -7.52 -9.48 -3.50
C SER A 285 -7.35 -9.52 -1.99
N LYS A 286 -8.18 -10.32 -1.27
CA LYS A 286 -8.23 -10.32 0.20
C LYS A 286 -7.94 -11.67 0.86
N LEU A 287 -7.96 -12.77 0.13
CA LEU A 287 -7.76 -14.10 0.69
C LEU A 287 -6.38 -14.28 1.35
N ASN A 288 -5.32 -13.73 0.76
CA ASN A 288 -3.99 -13.72 1.38
C ASN A 288 -3.96 -12.95 2.70
N TRP A 289 -4.70 -11.84 2.81
CA TRP A 289 -4.81 -11.03 4.02
C TRP A 289 -5.69 -11.70 5.08
N TRP A 290 -6.71 -12.46 4.68
CA TRP A 290 -7.49 -13.29 5.60
C TRP A 290 -6.61 -14.33 6.29
N TRP A 291 -5.73 -15.00 5.54
CA TRP A 291 -4.74 -15.92 6.09
C TRP A 291 -3.71 -15.21 6.97
N ASP A 292 -3.26 -14.03 6.57
CA ASP A 292 -2.31 -13.21 7.33
C ASP A 292 -2.87 -12.82 8.71
N GLU A 293 -4.09 -12.29 8.75
CA GLU A 293 -4.73 -11.91 10.03
C GLU A 293 -5.01 -13.11 10.92
N LEU A 294 -5.38 -14.24 10.34
CA LEU A 294 -5.54 -15.49 11.09
C LEU A 294 -4.19 -15.93 11.71
N ALA A 295 -3.11 -15.86 10.94
CA ALA A 295 -1.77 -16.19 11.42
C ALA A 295 -1.29 -15.23 12.51
N ARG A 296 -1.49 -13.92 12.34
CA ARG A 296 -1.16 -12.87 13.33
C ARG A 296 -1.94 -13.08 14.64
N SER A 297 -3.23 -13.43 14.53
CA SER A 297 -4.07 -13.70 15.69
C SER A 297 -3.59 -14.94 16.47
N TYR A 298 -3.23 -16.04 15.78
CA TYR A 298 -2.60 -17.20 16.40
C TYR A 298 -1.23 -16.87 17.01
N LYS A 299 -0.41 -16.05 16.33
CA LYS A 299 0.88 -15.57 16.86
C LYS A 299 0.69 -14.81 18.18
N SER A 300 -0.34 -13.98 18.29
CA SER A 300 -0.65 -13.22 19.51
C SER A 300 -1.02 -14.12 20.70
N LEU A 301 -1.45 -15.37 20.44
CA LEU A 301 -1.73 -16.40 21.44
C LEU A 301 -0.58 -17.42 21.60
N ASN A 302 0.58 -17.19 21.02
CA ASN A 302 1.73 -18.12 20.98
C ASN A 302 1.39 -19.50 20.37
N GLN A 303 0.38 -19.60 19.50
CA GLN A 303 -0.01 -20.82 18.82
C GLN A 303 0.79 -21.02 17.53
N TYR A 304 2.09 -21.31 17.67
CA TYR A 304 3.05 -21.36 16.57
C TYR A 304 2.58 -22.20 15.37
N GLU A 305 2.19 -23.48 15.61
CA GLU A 305 1.88 -24.40 14.51
C GLU A 305 0.68 -23.92 13.68
N LYS A 306 -0.33 -23.34 14.34
CA LYS A 306 -1.50 -22.77 13.65
C LYS A 306 -1.13 -21.50 12.88
N ALA A 307 -0.32 -20.62 13.48
CA ALA A 307 0.17 -19.42 12.81
C ALA A 307 1.02 -19.76 11.57
N ALA A 308 1.94 -20.72 11.72
CA ALA A 308 2.78 -21.17 10.61
C ALA A 308 1.97 -21.85 9.49
N SER A 309 0.95 -22.63 9.84
CA SER A 309 0.02 -23.22 8.87
C SER A 309 -0.75 -22.16 8.10
N ALA A 310 -1.28 -21.14 8.79
CA ALA A 310 -2.02 -20.05 8.15
C ALA A 310 -1.13 -19.23 7.20
N TYR A 311 0.11 -18.88 7.60
CA TYR A 311 1.05 -18.21 6.70
C TYR A 311 1.39 -19.04 5.46
N ARG A 312 1.56 -20.38 5.58
CA ARG A 312 1.78 -21.26 4.41
C ARG A 312 0.58 -21.25 3.47
N SER A 313 -0.64 -21.30 4.02
CA SER A 313 -1.85 -21.19 3.21
C SER A 313 -1.95 -19.83 2.50
N GLY A 314 -1.64 -18.73 3.19
CA GLY A 314 -1.59 -17.40 2.60
C GLY A 314 -0.53 -17.27 1.51
N ALA A 315 0.65 -17.89 1.70
CA ALA A 315 1.69 -17.92 0.68
C ALA A 315 1.26 -18.68 -0.59
N ALA A 316 0.49 -19.76 -0.43
CA ALA A 316 -0.02 -20.58 -1.52
C ALA A 316 -1.11 -19.89 -2.36
N VAL A 317 -1.79 -18.85 -1.84
CA VAL A 317 -2.73 -18.02 -2.62
C VAL A 317 -2.03 -17.41 -3.83
N GLY A 318 -0.73 -17.19 -3.73
CA GLY A 318 0.10 -16.79 -4.84
C GLY A 318 -0.01 -15.30 -5.20
N GLU A 319 1.02 -14.83 -5.89
CA GLU A 319 1.04 -13.49 -6.46
C GLU A 319 1.79 -13.57 -7.79
N ASN A 320 1.14 -13.19 -8.89
CA ASN A 320 1.72 -13.24 -10.24
C ASN A 320 2.29 -14.63 -10.64
N GLY A 321 1.63 -15.72 -10.20
CA GLY A 321 2.05 -17.10 -10.53
C GLY A 321 3.18 -17.67 -9.65
N ALA A 322 3.59 -16.93 -8.59
CA ALA A 322 4.58 -17.36 -7.61
C ALA A 322 3.98 -17.37 -6.19
N LEU A 323 4.70 -17.87 -5.20
CA LEU A 323 4.30 -17.76 -3.80
C LEU A 323 4.25 -16.29 -3.37
N ASN A 324 3.30 -15.96 -2.47
CA ASN A 324 3.19 -14.61 -1.96
C ASN A 324 4.42 -14.23 -1.12
N PHE A 325 5.13 -13.20 -1.58
CA PHE A 325 6.40 -12.75 -1.02
C PHE A 325 6.26 -12.34 0.46
N SER A 326 5.28 -11.52 0.79
CA SER A 326 5.06 -11.01 2.14
C SER A 326 4.73 -12.14 3.12
N GLN A 327 3.91 -13.10 2.73
CA GLN A 327 3.53 -14.23 3.59
C GLN A 327 4.72 -15.14 3.92
N MET A 328 5.63 -15.33 2.98
CA MET A 328 6.85 -16.11 3.22
C MET A 328 7.79 -15.41 4.18
N ILE A 329 7.95 -14.08 4.08
CA ILE A 329 8.75 -13.30 5.05
C ILE A 329 8.10 -13.36 6.43
N ASN A 330 6.79 -13.15 6.54
CA ASN A 330 6.07 -13.22 7.81
C ASN A 330 6.17 -14.61 8.47
N LEU A 331 6.20 -15.68 7.67
CA LEU A 331 6.46 -17.04 8.17
C LEU A 331 7.89 -17.17 8.73
N ALA A 332 8.89 -16.66 8.02
CA ALA A 332 10.28 -16.70 8.49
C ALA A 332 10.45 -15.90 9.79
N ASP A 333 9.85 -14.73 9.89
CA ASP A 333 9.88 -13.90 11.10
C ASP A 333 9.20 -14.60 12.28
N LEU A 334 8.08 -15.29 12.05
CA LEU A 334 7.45 -16.15 13.04
C LEU A 334 8.40 -17.26 13.50
N GLN A 335 9.08 -17.93 12.57
CA GLN A 335 10.04 -19.01 12.87
C GLN A 335 11.23 -18.47 13.71
N ILE A 336 11.77 -17.31 13.37
CA ILE A 336 12.83 -16.65 14.14
C ILE A 336 12.33 -16.32 15.56
N LEU A 337 11.15 -15.71 15.68
CA LEU A 337 10.54 -15.34 16.95
C LEU A 337 10.39 -16.54 17.88
N PHE A 338 10.07 -17.72 17.34
CA PHE A 338 9.92 -18.97 18.11
C PHE A 338 11.18 -19.84 18.16
N GLY A 339 12.36 -19.27 17.88
CA GLY A 339 13.65 -19.94 18.03
C GLY A 339 13.94 -21.02 16.99
N ARG A 340 13.39 -20.88 15.78
CA ARG A 340 13.56 -21.81 14.65
C ARG A 340 14.31 -21.16 13.45
N PRO A 341 15.50 -20.55 13.67
CA PRO A 341 16.17 -19.77 12.63
C PRO A 341 16.60 -20.62 11.41
N LYS A 342 16.88 -21.92 11.58
CA LYS A 342 17.18 -22.81 10.45
C LYS A 342 15.99 -23.02 9.52
N GLU A 343 14.78 -23.17 10.11
CA GLU A 343 13.54 -23.25 9.34
C GLU A 343 13.26 -21.95 8.60
N ALA A 344 13.53 -20.80 9.25
CA ALA A 344 13.40 -19.48 8.63
C ALA A 344 14.28 -19.35 7.39
N LEU A 345 15.56 -19.71 7.48
CA LEU A 345 16.44 -19.70 6.31
C LEU A 345 15.94 -20.62 5.19
N GLN A 346 15.48 -21.85 5.52
CA GLN A 346 14.87 -22.74 4.54
C GLN A 346 13.64 -22.12 3.86
N THR A 347 12.77 -21.46 4.64
CA THR A 347 11.60 -20.75 4.13
C THR A 347 12.02 -19.66 3.13
N LEU A 348 13.12 -18.95 3.40
CA LEU A 348 13.59 -17.83 2.59
C LEU A 348 14.42 -18.25 1.36
N THR A 349 14.85 -19.53 1.24
CA THR A 349 15.58 -20.02 0.04
C THR A 349 14.74 -19.97 -1.23
N VAL A 350 13.40 -19.99 -1.11
CA VAL A 350 12.50 -19.87 -2.27
C VAL A 350 12.75 -18.57 -3.07
N PHE A 351 13.35 -17.56 -2.46
CA PHE A 351 13.67 -16.30 -3.12
C PHE A 351 15.03 -16.29 -3.84
N ASP A 352 15.87 -17.30 -3.64
CA ASP A 352 17.18 -17.39 -4.30
C ASP A 352 17.03 -17.75 -5.79
N ASP A 353 16.02 -18.55 -6.12
CA ASP A 353 15.71 -19.02 -7.48
C ASP A 353 14.77 -18.07 -8.25
N LEU A 354 14.04 -17.22 -7.55
CA LEU A 354 13.17 -16.23 -8.16
C LEU A 354 14.02 -15.06 -8.66
N ASN A 355 14.07 -14.88 -9.98
CA ASN A 355 14.68 -13.71 -10.62
C ASN A 355 14.00 -12.40 -10.15
N ARG A 356 14.17 -12.07 -8.89
CA ARG A 356 14.08 -10.84 -8.13
C ARG A 356 13.00 -9.82 -8.56
N SER A 357 11.75 -10.17 -8.40
CA SER A 357 10.63 -9.25 -8.61
C SER A 357 10.07 -8.66 -7.30
N GLY A 358 10.85 -8.61 -6.22
CA GLY A 358 10.46 -7.95 -4.97
C GLY A 358 10.50 -6.43 -5.09
N SER A 359 9.59 -5.72 -4.39
CA SER A 359 9.73 -4.28 -4.23
C SER A 359 11.02 -3.95 -3.43
N PRO A 360 11.61 -2.74 -3.58
CA PRO A 360 12.77 -2.34 -2.77
C PRO A 360 12.54 -2.56 -1.26
N TYR A 361 11.37 -2.20 -0.75
CA TYR A 361 10.96 -2.46 0.62
C TYR A 361 10.93 -3.97 0.95
N GLY A 362 10.31 -4.79 0.09
CA GLY A 362 10.24 -6.24 0.30
C GLY A 362 11.62 -6.89 0.35
N LEU A 363 12.56 -6.46 -0.49
CA LEU A 363 13.93 -6.94 -0.46
C LEU A 363 14.63 -6.56 0.85
N MET A 364 14.39 -5.36 1.39
CA MET A 364 14.90 -4.96 2.71
C MET A 364 14.39 -5.88 3.81
N MET A 365 13.09 -6.23 3.79
CA MET A 365 12.51 -7.16 4.77
C MET A 365 13.11 -8.57 4.63
N LEU A 366 13.30 -9.07 3.41
CA LEU A 366 13.95 -10.35 3.15
C LEU A 366 15.37 -10.41 3.76
N HIS A 367 16.20 -9.39 3.48
CA HIS A 367 17.56 -9.31 3.99
C HIS A 367 17.59 -9.12 5.51
N SER A 368 16.64 -8.37 6.09
CA SER A 368 16.49 -8.22 7.55
C SER A 368 16.16 -9.57 8.20
N SER A 369 15.18 -10.30 7.70
CA SER A 369 14.81 -11.63 8.22
C SER A 369 15.96 -12.63 8.12
N ARG A 370 16.69 -12.68 6.98
CA ARG A 370 17.89 -13.51 6.83
C ARG A 370 18.96 -13.13 7.86
N GLY A 371 19.24 -11.85 8.01
CA GLY A 371 20.21 -11.34 8.99
C GLY A 371 19.85 -11.72 10.40
N CYS A 372 18.57 -11.59 10.81
CA CYS A 372 18.09 -12.02 12.12
C CYS A 372 18.24 -13.53 12.34
N ALA A 373 18.00 -14.34 11.29
CA ALA A 373 18.18 -15.79 11.37
C ALA A 373 19.68 -16.15 11.52
N PHE A 374 20.57 -15.55 10.72
CA PHE A 374 22.02 -15.75 10.83
C PHE A 374 22.57 -15.29 12.20
N ALA A 375 22.09 -14.14 12.71
CA ALA A 375 22.44 -13.67 14.05
C ALA A 375 22.06 -14.69 15.12
N SER A 376 20.84 -15.27 15.04
CA SER A 376 20.36 -16.29 15.97
C SER A 376 21.16 -17.60 15.91
N LEU A 377 21.82 -17.90 14.79
CA LEU A 377 22.69 -19.06 14.61
C LEU A 377 24.16 -18.77 14.93
N GLY A 378 24.52 -17.50 15.17
CA GLY A 378 25.90 -17.07 15.37
C GLY A 378 26.75 -17.04 14.09
N GLU A 379 26.13 -17.04 12.92
CA GLU A 379 26.77 -17.05 11.59
C GLU A 379 27.18 -15.63 11.17
N ARG A 380 28.23 -15.12 11.81
CA ARG A 380 28.67 -13.71 11.71
C ARG A 380 29.00 -13.25 10.29
N GLU A 381 29.65 -14.11 9.49
CA GLU A 381 30.06 -13.76 8.12
C GLU A 381 28.80 -13.54 7.22
N GLN A 382 27.80 -14.39 7.37
CA GLN A 382 26.56 -14.28 6.62
C GLN A 382 25.75 -13.05 7.10
N LEU A 383 25.67 -12.85 8.40
CA LEU A 383 25.04 -11.64 8.97
C LEU A 383 25.69 -10.36 8.41
N ALA A 384 27.01 -10.30 8.30
CA ALA A 384 27.71 -9.13 7.78
C ALA A 384 27.29 -8.80 6.33
N LYS A 385 27.09 -9.81 5.46
CA LYS A 385 26.62 -9.62 4.09
C LYS A 385 25.21 -9.00 4.05
N GLU A 386 24.32 -9.45 4.93
CA GLU A 386 22.97 -8.92 5.03
C GLU A 386 22.99 -7.47 5.56
N VAL A 387 23.82 -7.17 6.54
CA VAL A 387 24.02 -5.81 7.07
C VAL A 387 24.54 -4.87 5.99
N ASP A 388 25.50 -5.31 5.16
CA ASP A 388 26.05 -4.51 4.07
C ASP A 388 24.98 -4.17 3.03
N TYR A 389 24.13 -5.15 2.65
CA TYR A 389 23.02 -4.92 1.76
C TYR A 389 22.04 -3.87 2.33
N ILE A 390 21.60 -4.05 3.57
CA ILE A 390 20.62 -3.17 4.24
C ILE A 390 21.18 -1.75 4.34
N ARG A 391 22.47 -1.57 4.69
CA ARG A 391 23.10 -0.24 4.74
C ARG A 391 23.18 0.43 3.36
N ALA A 392 23.48 -0.33 2.31
CA ALA A 392 23.54 0.17 0.95
C ALA A 392 22.16 0.66 0.43
N HIS A 393 21.06 0.12 0.98
CA HIS A 393 19.68 0.40 0.56
C HIS A 393 18.84 1.05 1.67
N GLU A 394 19.47 1.67 2.67
CA GLU A 394 18.80 2.22 3.87
C GLU A 394 17.56 3.06 3.57
N LYS A 395 17.58 3.87 2.48
CA LYS A 395 16.46 4.73 2.10
C LYS A 395 15.18 3.98 1.75
N ASP A 396 15.27 2.69 1.37
CA ASP A 396 14.13 1.88 0.97
C ASP A 396 13.33 1.38 2.18
N ALA A 397 14.01 1.17 3.34
CA ALA A 397 13.38 0.84 4.62
C ALA A 397 14.32 1.18 5.79
N PRO A 398 14.39 2.44 6.26
CA PRO A 398 15.31 2.87 7.32
C PRO A 398 15.16 2.10 8.64
N ALA A 399 13.97 1.58 8.95
CA ALA A 399 13.74 0.76 10.14
C ALA A 399 14.52 -0.56 10.12
N ALA A 400 14.72 -1.17 8.96
CA ALA A 400 15.43 -2.43 8.82
C ALA A 400 16.90 -2.34 9.29
N VAL A 401 17.52 -1.14 9.18
CA VAL A 401 18.86 -0.90 9.73
C VAL A 401 18.87 -1.04 11.26
N THR A 402 17.84 -0.53 11.92
CA THR A 402 17.67 -0.70 13.37
C THR A 402 17.44 -2.16 13.72
N ASP A 403 16.53 -2.82 13.00
CA ASP A 403 16.10 -4.18 13.32
C ASP A 403 17.23 -5.20 13.17
N ILE A 404 18.02 -5.12 12.10
CA ILE A 404 19.16 -6.04 11.91
C ILE A 404 20.25 -5.81 12.94
N ALA A 405 20.49 -4.55 13.37
CA ALA A 405 21.44 -4.26 14.44
C ALA A 405 20.96 -4.83 15.79
N LEU A 406 19.66 -4.71 16.09
CA LEU A 406 19.05 -5.31 17.28
C LEU A 406 19.15 -6.85 17.26
N CYS A 407 18.88 -7.48 16.11
CA CYS A 407 19.08 -8.92 15.95
C CYS A 407 20.53 -9.36 16.15
N GLY A 408 21.48 -8.59 15.62
CA GLY A 408 22.91 -8.85 15.72
C GLY A 408 23.51 -8.57 17.10
N GLY A 409 22.77 -7.95 18.01
CA GLY A 409 23.28 -7.54 19.33
C GLY A 409 24.23 -6.35 19.26
N ASP A 410 24.19 -5.55 18.20
CA ASP A 410 25.02 -4.35 18.00
C ASP A 410 24.32 -3.12 18.59
N ASP A 411 24.52 -2.91 19.91
CA ASP A 411 23.90 -1.81 20.66
C ASP A 411 24.28 -0.43 20.07
N GLU A 412 25.50 -0.27 19.56
CA GLU A 412 25.97 1.01 18.99
C GLU A 412 25.30 1.31 17.64
N ALA A 413 25.27 0.35 16.73
CA ALA A 413 24.62 0.53 15.44
C ALA A 413 23.11 0.74 15.58
N ALA A 414 22.44 0.01 16.48
CA ALA A 414 21.03 0.17 16.77
C ALA A 414 20.71 1.56 17.34
N ALA A 415 21.50 2.02 18.33
CA ALA A 415 21.35 3.36 18.90
C ALA A 415 21.57 4.47 17.86
N ALA A 416 22.63 4.37 17.05
CA ALA A 416 22.93 5.33 16.00
C ALA A 416 21.78 5.43 14.97
N SER A 417 21.22 4.28 14.53
CA SER A 417 20.08 4.24 13.62
C SER A 417 18.83 4.85 14.25
N LEU A 418 18.50 4.53 15.49
CA LEU A 418 17.35 5.12 16.20
C LEU A 418 17.50 6.63 16.35
N ILE A 419 18.67 7.12 16.78
CA ILE A 419 18.93 8.56 16.94
C ILE A 419 18.76 9.28 15.59
N LYS A 420 19.30 8.71 14.50
CA LYS A 420 19.15 9.24 13.14
C LYS A 420 17.68 9.35 12.74
N ARG A 421 16.88 8.29 12.94
CA ARG A 421 15.45 8.26 12.61
C ARG A 421 14.63 9.23 13.47
N LEU A 422 14.96 9.38 14.75
CA LEU A 422 14.31 10.35 15.65
C LEU A 422 14.62 11.81 15.25
N ALA A 423 15.79 12.08 14.70
CA ALA A 423 16.16 13.40 14.19
C ALA A 423 15.46 13.74 12.86
N ASP A 424 15.18 12.75 12.03
CA ASP A 424 14.54 12.91 10.73
C ASP A 424 13.01 13.15 10.88
N PRO A 425 12.47 14.30 10.41
CA PRO A 425 11.05 14.61 10.51
C PRO A 425 10.12 13.56 9.88
N ASP A 426 10.57 12.86 8.83
CA ASP A 426 9.76 11.87 8.10
C ASP A 426 9.78 10.49 8.78
N GLN A 427 10.86 10.17 9.51
CA GLN A 427 11.04 8.90 10.22
C GLN A 427 10.64 8.98 11.70
N ARG A 428 10.62 10.18 12.26
CA ARG A 428 10.45 10.46 13.70
C ARG A 428 9.23 9.79 14.30
N VAL A 429 8.07 9.97 13.69
CA VAL A 429 6.81 9.43 14.22
C VAL A 429 6.83 7.91 14.22
N GLY A 430 7.31 7.27 13.16
CA GLY A 430 7.47 5.82 13.10
C GLY A 430 8.47 5.29 14.14
N ALA A 431 9.58 6.01 14.36
CA ALA A 431 10.54 5.65 15.43
C ALA A 431 9.92 5.81 16.82
N LEU A 432 9.16 6.87 17.07
CA LEU A 432 8.46 7.09 18.35
C LEU A 432 7.37 6.05 18.60
N LEU A 433 6.61 5.64 17.55
CA LEU A 433 5.65 4.53 17.66
C LEU A 433 6.35 3.24 18.08
N ALA A 434 7.45 2.87 17.42
CA ALA A 434 8.21 1.67 17.75
C ALA A 434 8.83 1.68 19.17
N LEU A 435 9.09 2.87 19.71
CA LEU A 435 9.66 3.08 21.03
C LEU A 435 8.61 3.34 22.13
N SER A 436 7.35 3.45 21.78
CA SER A 436 6.24 3.71 22.71
C SER A 436 5.84 2.45 23.46
N ASP A 437 5.23 2.63 24.63
CA ASP A 437 4.65 1.54 25.41
C ASP A 437 3.26 1.20 24.90
N TYR A 438 2.92 -0.07 24.96
CA TYR A 438 1.61 -0.59 24.58
C TYR A 438 0.95 -1.33 25.76
N ALA A 439 -0.32 -1.69 25.61
CA ALA A 439 -1.00 -2.55 26.56
C ALA A 439 -0.31 -3.93 26.63
N ASP A 440 -0.39 -4.57 27.78
CA ASP A 440 0.20 -5.88 27.97
C ASP A 440 -0.50 -6.92 27.07
N PRO A 441 0.26 -7.76 26.34
CA PRO A 441 -0.33 -8.79 25.49
C PRO A 441 -1.04 -9.87 26.34
N PRO A 442 -2.10 -10.50 25.85
CA PRO A 442 -2.87 -11.52 26.59
C PRO A 442 -2.00 -12.74 26.95
N VAL A 443 -0.96 -12.99 26.16
CA VAL A 443 0.02 -14.05 26.43
C VAL A 443 1.42 -13.45 26.27
N LYS A 444 2.28 -13.61 27.29
CA LYS A 444 3.67 -13.11 27.25
C LYS A 444 4.44 -13.85 26.16
N ARG A 445 5.15 -13.08 25.33
CA ARG A 445 6.06 -13.61 24.31
C ARG A 445 7.33 -14.19 24.94
N PRO A 446 7.93 -15.22 24.31
CA PRO A 446 9.26 -15.68 24.75
C PRO A 446 10.28 -14.54 24.69
N PRO A 447 11.26 -14.52 25.61
CA PRO A 447 12.37 -13.58 25.53
C PRO A 447 13.21 -13.89 24.28
N THR A 448 13.60 -12.84 23.56
CA THR A 448 14.43 -12.95 22.34
C THR A 448 15.73 -12.16 22.50
N ALA A 449 16.76 -12.51 21.72
CA ALA A 449 17.99 -11.72 21.66
C ALA A 449 17.70 -10.28 21.19
N TYR A 450 16.84 -10.12 20.21
CA TYR A 450 16.31 -8.83 19.74
C TYR A 450 15.75 -8.01 20.92
N GLY A 451 14.81 -8.57 21.67
CA GLY A 451 14.19 -7.88 22.81
C GLY A 451 15.19 -7.49 23.90
N SER A 452 16.17 -8.36 24.17
CA SER A 452 17.22 -8.08 25.14
C SER A 452 18.13 -6.93 24.70
N THR A 453 18.51 -6.89 23.42
CA THR A 453 19.29 -5.79 22.82
C THR A 453 18.46 -4.50 22.82
N TYR A 454 17.20 -4.57 22.42
CA TYR A 454 16.27 -3.43 22.43
C TYR A 454 16.21 -2.76 23.81
N LEU A 455 16.03 -3.55 24.89
CA LEU A 455 15.97 -3.02 26.26
C LEU A 455 17.27 -2.30 26.65
N ARG A 456 18.45 -2.81 26.27
CA ARG A 456 19.73 -2.13 26.54
C ARG A 456 19.86 -0.83 25.78
N VAL A 457 19.44 -0.83 24.50
CA VAL A 457 19.57 0.32 23.61
C VAL A 457 18.65 1.47 24.06
N VAL A 458 17.39 1.19 24.41
CA VAL A 458 16.45 2.24 24.85
C VAL A 458 16.82 2.85 26.20
N GLU A 459 17.58 2.12 27.03
CA GLU A 459 18.08 2.62 28.33
C GLU A 459 19.33 3.52 28.22
N ARG A 460 19.96 3.60 27.03
CA ARG A 460 21.15 4.46 26.81
C ARG A 460 20.78 5.94 26.99
N ALA A 461 21.71 6.69 27.56
CA ALA A 461 21.53 8.12 27.83
C ALA A 461 21.36 8.95 26.52
N ASP A 462 22.10 8.61 25.46
CA ASP A 462 22.03 9.27 24.14
C ASP A 462 20.70 9.00 23.44
N VAL A 463 20.18 7.77 23.49
CA VAL A 463 18.89 7.39 22.94
C VAL A 463 17.75 8.08 23.69
N LYS A 464 17.78 8.08 25.04
CA LYS A 464 16.82 8.81 25.88
C LYS A 464 16.79 10.31 25.58
N ALA A 465 17.96 10.90 25.38
CA ALA A 465 18.06 12.33 25.00
C ALA A 465 17.44 12.57 23.61
N ALA A 466 17.68 11.68 22.63
CA ALA A 466 17.08 11.77 21.30
C ALA A 466 15.57 11.60 21.33
N ILE A 467 15.03 10.65 22.12
CA ILE A 467 13.59 10.47 22.34
C ILE A 467 12.97 11.76 22.91
N ALA A 468 13.59 12.34 23.93
CA ALA A 468 13.10 13.59 24.54
C ALA A 468 13.10 14.76 23.53
N ALA A 469 14.17 14.90 22.75
CA ALA A 469 14.30 15.91 21.71
C ALA A 469 13.26 15.72 20.57
N ALA A 470 12.91 14.48 20.26
CA ALA A 470 11.90 14.13 19.26
C ALA A 470 10.45 14.38 19.74
N GLY A 471 10.24 14.67 21.02
CA GLY A 471 8.94 14.94 21.61
C GLY A 471 8.43 13.88 22.61
N GLY A 472 9.22 12.83 22.86
CA GLY A 472 8.92 11.77 23.80
C GLY A 472 7.98 10.69 23.27
N THR A 473 8.03 9.54 23.93
CA THR A 473 7.12 8.40 23.68
C THR A 473 5.80 8.56 24.47
N ARG A 474 4.87 7.64 24.24
CA ARG A 474 3.58 7.56 24.95
C ARG A 474 3.29 6.12 25.37
N ARG A 475 2.30 5.95 26.24
CA ARG A 475 1.67 4.65 26.49
C ARG A 475 0.31 4.63 25.81
N PHE A 476 0.09 3.61 24.98
CA PHE A 476 -1.16 3.39 24.26
C PHE A 476 -1.97 2.26 24.90
N ALA A 477 -3.29 2.45 24.96
CA ALA A 477 -4.22 1.47 25.55
C ALA A 477 -4.63 0.35 24.56
N VAL A 478 -3.80 0.10 23.56
CA VAL A 478 -3.93 -0.95 22.53
C VAL A 478 -2.65 -1.79 22.51
N LEU A 479 -2.69 -2.98 21.92
CA LEU A 479 -1.54 -3.90 21.94
C LEU A 479 -0.41 -3.49 20.97
N GLU A 480 -0.77 -3.05 19.80
CA GLU A 480 0.15 -2.63 18.72
C GLU A 480 -0.67 -1.88 17.67
N PHE A 481 -0.02 -1.12 16.82
CA PHE A 481 -0.63 -0.62 15.60
C PHE A 481 -0.14 -1.49 14.43
N ASP A 482 -1.00 -1.70 13.43
CA ASP A 482 -0.60 -2.34 12.19
C ASP A 482 0.30 -1.36 11.42
N SER A 483 1.60 -1.66 11.37
CA SER A 483 2.61 -0.90 10.64
C SER A 483 2.95 -1.60 9.33
#